data_9e60c7aeb5becf1199c0ee2d39e60d73
#
_entry.id   9e60c7aeb5becf1199c0ee2d39e60d73
#
_cell.length_a   1.000
_cell.length_b   1.000
_cell.length_c   1.000
_cell.angle_alpha   90.00
_cell.angle_beta   90.00
_cell.angle_gamma   90.00
#
_symmetry.space_group_name_H-M   'P 1'
#
loop_
_entity.id
_entity.type
_entity.pdbx_description
1 polymer ?
#
loop_
_entity_poly.entity_id
_entity_poly.type
_entity_poly.pdbx_seq_one_letter_code
_entity_poly.pdbx_strand_id
1 'polypeptide(L)'
;MIDCIQEVTDLPISIDSPSPDVLAQAYKFCKKPGIFNSVSGEGHKIDTIFPIMAEPGNEGWQVIALLSDNTGIPKCAADRLKVFDKIMAKAKEYGIAPNRIHIDPLVEMLCTSEDGIATNIETITSVREQYPTIHITAAISNISFNLPVRKLINYGFLVLAMNAGLDSGIMDPTNRDMLGLVYATEALLGLDDYCMEYIGAYREGLIGPVKK
;
A
#
# COMPACT_ATOMS: atom_id res chain seq x y z
N MET A 1 2.54 6.59 -22.45
CA MET A 1 2.87 6.97 -21.04
C MET A 1 3.84 5.95 -20.41
N ILE A 2 3.50 4.66 -20.31
CA ILE A 2 4.40 3.64 -19.71
C ILE A 2 5.78 3.66 -20.38
N ASP A 3 5.84 3.65 -21.71
CA ASP A 3 7.12 3.69 -22.45
C ASP A 3 7.97 4.91 -22.08
N CYS A 4 7.36 6.11 -22.03
CA CYS A 4 8.08 7.34 -21.65
C CYS A 4 8.63 7.29 -20.20
N ILE A 5 7.90 6.67 -19.27
CA ILE A 5 8.38 6.48 -17.89
C ILE A 5 9.59 5.54 -17.91
N GLN A 6 9.51 4.46 -18.67
CA GLN A 6 10.57 3.44 -18.76
C GLN A 6 11.83 3.91 -19.54
N GLU A 7 11.77 5.08 -20.19
CA GLU A 7 12.96 5.73 -20.78
C GLU A 7 13.79 6.47 -19.71
N VAL A 8 13.18 6.84 -18.58
CA VAL A 8 13.83 7.68 -17.55
C VAL A 8 14.07 6.96 -16.22
N THR A 9 13.50 5.76 -16.04
CA THR A 9 13.69 4.98 -14.81
C THR A 9 13.60 3.48 -15.08
N ASP A 10 14.36 2.72 -14.30
CA ASP A 10 14.32 1.25 -14.25
C ASP A 10 13.47 0.70 -13.09
N LEU A 11 12.84 1.57 -12.31
CA LEU A 11 11.98 1.16 -11.18
C LEU A 11 10.73 0.42 -11.68
N PRO A 12 10.23 -0.57 -10.92
CA PRO A 12 8.92 -1.17 -11.18
C PRO A 12 7.80 -0.13 -11.20
N ILE A 13 6.83 -0.31 -12.10
CA ILE A 13 5.71 0.63 -12.25
C ILE A 13 4.50 0.08 -11.49
N SER A 14 3.87 0.92 -10.68
CA SER A 14 2.52 0.69 -10.18
C SER A 14 1.52 1.23 -11.20
N ILE A 15 0.76 0.33 -11.83
CA ILE A 15 -0.25 0.70 -12.83
C ILE A 15 -1.56 0.99 -12.07
N ASP A 16 -2.00 2.25 -12.10
CA ASP A 16 -3.19 2.70 -11.38
C ASP A 16 -4.36 2.93 -12.34
N SER A 17 -5.41 2.14 -12.17
CA SER A 17 -6.66 2.28 -12.93
C SER A 17 -7.84 1.66 -12.18
N PRO A 18 -9.02 2.31 -12.19
CA PRO A 18 -10.25 1.73 -11.66
C PRO A 18 -10.79 0.58 -12.53
N SER A 19 -10.35 0.50 -13.81
CA SER A 19 -10.79 -0.52 -14.76
C SER A 19 -9.81 -1.71 -14.79
N PRO A 20 -10.27 -2.92 -14.45
CA PRO A 20 -9.44 -4.12 -14.53
C PRO A 20 -9.02 -4.42 -15.97
N ASP A 21 -9.83 -4.09 -16.98
CA ASP A 21 -9.52 -4.31 -18.38
C ASP A 21 -8.36 -3.41 -18.84
N VAL A 22 -8.28 -2.18 -18.32
CA VAL A 22 -7.15 -1.29 -18.57
C VAL A 22 -5.88 -1.85 -17.95
N LEU A 23 -5.94 -2.34 -16.70
CA LEU A 23 -4.80 -3.00 -16.05
C LEU A 23 -4.34 -4.22 -16.85
N ALA A 24 -5.28 -5.08 -17.29
CA ALA A 24 -5.03 -6.28 -18.09
C ALA A 24 -4.44 -6.01 -19.48
N GLN A 25 -4.50 -4.78 -19.98
CA GLN A 25 -3.85 -4.38 -21.22
C GLN A 25 -2.53 -3.65 -20.92
N ALA A 26 -2.52 -2.77 -19.93
CA ALA A 26 -1.39 -1.89 -19.64
C ALA A 26 -0.14 -2.64 -19.18
N TYR A 27 -0.28 -3.72 -18.40
CA TYR A 27 0.87 -4.49 -17.89
C TYR A 27 1.76 -5.06 -19.01
N LYS A 28 1.20 -5.33 -20.18
CA LYS A 28 1.91 -5.86 -21.35
C LYS A 28 2.95 -4.89 -21.92
N PHE A 29 2.87 -3.62 -21.58
CA PHE A 29 3.83 -2.60 -21.98
C PHE A 29 4.95 -2.40 -20.96
N CYS A 30 4.87 -3.05 -19.80
CA CYS A 30 5.90 -2.96 -18.77
C CYS A 30 7.06 -3.89 -19.09
N LYS A 31 8.29 -3.36 -19.07
CA LYS A 31 9.53 -4.13 -19.30
C LYS A 31 9.87 -5.05 -18.12
N LYS A 32 9.36 -4.75 -16.93
CA LYS A 32 9.58 -5.49 -15.68
C LYS A 32 8.26 -5.69 -14.96
N PRO A 33 8.12 -6.76 -14.15
CA PRO A 33 6.99 -6.89 -13.24
C PRO A 33 6.86 -5.66 -12.34
N GLY A 34 5.64 -5.27 -12.10
CA GLY A 34 5.27 -4.13 -11.27
C GLY A 34 4.09 -4.47 -10.35
N ILE A 35 3.23 -3.49 -10.10
CA ILE A 35 2.10 -3.63 -9.20
C ILE A 35 0.81 -3.26 -9.95
N PHE A 36 -0.20 -4.11 -9.90
CA PHE A 36 -1.56 -3.77 -10.30
C PHE A 36 -2.23 -2.96 -9.18
N ASN A 37 -2.60 -1.72 -9.44
CA ASN A 37 -3.35 -0.88 -8.53
C ASN A 37 -4.70 -0.54 -9.20
N SER A 38 -5.79 -1.20 -8.84
CA SER A 38 -5.98 -2.17 -7.77
C SER A 38 -7.05 -3.20 -8.12
N VAL A 39 -7.18 -4.22 -7.30
CA VAL A 39 -8.34 -5.10 -7.27
C VAL A 39 -9.15 -4.85 -5.99
N SER A 40 -10.40 -5.33 -5.97
CA SER A 40 -11.27 -5.33 -4.79
C SER A 40 -12.31 -6.43 -4.94
N GLY A 41 -13.14 -6.64 -3.92
CA GLY A 41 -14.31 -7.51 -4.02
C GLY A 41 -15.44 -6.98 -4.93
N GLU A 42 -15.23 -5.86 -5.64
CA GLU A 42 -16.20 -5.25 -6.53
C GLU A 42 -16.12 -5.84 -7.93
N GLY A 43 -17.30 -6.17 -8.49
CA GLY A 43 -17.43 -6.63 -9.87
C GLY A 43 -16.55 -7.85 -10.17
N HIS A 44 -15.78 -7.76 -11.25
CA HIS A 44 -14.93 -8.86 -11.75
C HIS A 44 -13.41 -8.53 -11.64
N LYS A 45 -13.02 -7.57 -10.83
CA LYS A 45 -11.63 -7.08 -10.74
C LYS A 45 -10.64 -8.20 -10.39
N ILE A 46 -10.96 -9.01 -9.37
CA ILE A 46 -10.14 -10.15 -8.95
C ILE A 46 -10.10 -11.20 -10.06
N ASP A 47 -11.24 -11.56 -10.62
CA ASP A 47 -11.35 -12.61 -11.64
C ASP A 47 -10.73 -12.20 -12.99
N THR A 48 -10.39 -10.91 -13.17
CA THR A 48 -9.61 -10.43 -14.32
C THR A 48 -8.11 -10.46 -14.04
N ILE A 49 -7.66 -10.00 -12.87
CA ILE A 49 -6.23 -9.78 -12.61
C ILE A 49 -5.54 -11.02 -12.03
N PHE A 50 -6.19 -11.79 -11.15
CA PHE A 50 -5.57 -12.97 -10.55
C PHE A 50 -5.19 -14.06 -11.57
N PRO A 51 -6.03 -14.38 -12.58
CA PRO A 51 -5.59 -15.27 -13.66
C PRO A 51 -4.31 -14.81 -14.34
N ILE A 52 -4.18 -13.51 -14.63
CA ILE A 52 -2.97 -12.92 -15.25
C ILE A 52 -1.75 -13.12 -14.33
N MET A 53 -1.91 -12.87 -13.04
CA MET A 53 -0.83 -13.07 -12.07
C MET A 53 -0.43 -14.53 -11.90
N ALA A 54 -1.33 -15.46 -12.18
CA ALA A 54 -1.09 -16.90 -12.10
C ALA A 54 -0.44 -17.49 -13.38
N GLU A 55 -0.40 -16.73 -14.49
CA GLU A 55 0.25 -17.17 -15.72
C GLU A 55 1.77 -17.33 -15.52
N PRO A 56 2.38 -18.38 -16.13
CA PRO A 56 3.82 -18.52 -16.14
C PRO A 56 4.53 -17.28 -16.71
N GLY A 57 5.55 -16.80 -16.02
CA GLY A 57 6.29 -15.58 -16.38
C GLY A 57 5.79 -14.31 -15.68
N ASN A 58 4.66 -14.39 -14.97
CA ASN A 58 4.09 -13.28 -14.22
C ASN A 58 4.31 -13.39 -12.69
N GLU A 59 5.21 -14.27 -12.24
CA GLU A 59 5.46 -14.54 -10.81
C GLU A 59 5.97 -13.29 -10.05
N GLY A 60 6.61 -12.36 -10.74
CA GLY A 60 7.10 -11.11 -10.16
C GLY A 60 6.04 -10.01 -10.01
N TRP A 61 4.85 -10.16 -10.61
CA TRP A 61 3.79 -9.16 -10.48
C TRP A 61 3.15 -9.21 -9.11
N GLN A 62 2.89 -8.02 -8.56
CA GLN A 62 2.20 -7.81 -7.29
C GLN A 62 0.87 -7.09 -7.52
N VAL A 63 0.02 -7.04 -6.50
CA VAL A 63 -1.29 -6.40 -6.58
C VAL A 63 -1.66 -5.69 -5.29
N ILE A 64 -2.22 -4.50 -5.40
CA ILE A 64 -2.92 -3.84 -4.29
C ILE A 64 -4.36 -4.33 -4.28
N ALA A 65 -4.81 -4.82 -3.13
CA ALA A 65 -6.15 -5.33 -2.91
C ALA A 65 -6.89 -4.47 -1.87
N LEU A 66 -7.88 -3.72 -2.36
CA LEU A 66 -8.71 -2.84 -1.55
C LEU A 66 -9.73 -3.64 -0.75
N LEU A 67 -9.89 -3.32 0.53
CA LEU A 67 -10.89 -3.95 1.40
C LEU A 67 -12.29 -3.33 1.20
N SER A 68 -12.77 -3.35 -0.04
CA SER A 68 -14.14 -2.98 -0.43
C SER A 68 -14.80 -4.07 -1.27
N ASP A 69 -16.12 -4.08 -1.31
CA ASP A 69 -16.90 -4.97 -2.17
C ASP A 69 -18.10 -4.20 -2.79
N ASN A 70 -18.99 -4.92 -3.47
CA ASN A 70 -20.16 -4.34 -4.14
C ASN A 70 -21.09 -3.53 -3.21
N THR A 71 -20.94 -3.63 -1.90
CA THR A 71 -21.67 -2.84 -0.91
C THR A 71 -20.97 -1.54 -0.53
N GLY A 72 -19.74 -1.35 -1.03
CA GLY A 72 -18.88 -0.21 -0.76
C GLY A 72 -17.78 -0.52 0.28
N ILE A 73 -17.32 0.54 0.98
CA ILE A 73 -16.30 0.43 2.02
C ILE A 73 -16.96 0.01 3.34
N PRO A 74 -16.56 -1.14 3.94
CA PRO A 74 -17.10 -1.58 5.21
C PRO A 74 -16.75 -0.61 6.35
N LYS A 75 -17.68 -0.41 7.28
CA LYS A 75 -17.60 0.63 8.34
C LYS A 75 -16.81 0.19 9.58
N CYS A 76 -16.57 -1.10 9.77
CA CYS A 76 -15.82 -1.64 10.89
C CYS A 76 -14.76 -2.63 10.45
N ALA A 77 -13.78 -2.86 11.31
CA ALA A 77 -12.67 -3.80 11.05
C ALA A 77 -13.18 -5.22 10.77
N ALA A 78 -14.15 -5.72 11.55
CA ALA A 78 -14.69 -7.05 11.37
C ALA A 78 -15.29 -7.29 9.97
N ASP A 79 -15.95 -6.28 9.38
CA ASP A 79 -16.50 -6.41 8.03
C ASP A 79 -15.40 -6.25 6.95
N ARG A 80 -14.37 -5.42 7.20
CA ARG A 80 -13.18 -5.36 6.34
C ARG A 80 -12.44 -6.70 6.30
N LEU A 81 -12.31 -7.38 7.43
CA LEU A 81 -11.71 -8.70 7.52
C LEU A 81 -12.51 -9.77 6.76
N LYS A 82 -13.85 -9.68 6.69
CA LYS A 82 -14.64 -10.56 5.83
C LYS A 82 -14.34 -10.37 4.33
N VAL A 83 -14.10 -9.13 3.90
CA VAL A 83 -13.66 -8.86 2.53
C VAL A 83 -12.25 -9.39 2.31
N PHE A 84 -11.35 -9.18 3.28
CA PHE A 84 -10.00 -9.74 3.27
C PHE A 84 -10.01 -11.26 3.10
N ASP A 85 -10.81 -11.99 3.88
CA ASP A 85 -10.93 -13.45 3.80
C ASP A 85 -11.38 -13.90 2.41
N LYS A 86 -12.33 -13.20 1.78
CA LYS A 86 -12.78 -13.49 0.42
C LYS A 86 -11.64 -13.29 -0.60
N ILE A 87 -10.88 -12.22 -0.48
CA ILE A 87 -9.72 -11.94 -1.34
C ILE A 87 -8.67 -13.04 -1.18
N MET A 88 -8.35 -13.41 0.05
CA MET A 88 -7.35 -14.46 0.33
C MET A 88 -7.80 -15.84 -0.12
N ALA A 89 -9.09 -16.15 -0.03
CA ALA A 89 -9.64 -17.39 -0.58
C ALA A 89 -9.45 -17.44 -2.10
N LYS A 90 -9.71 -16.36 -2.81
CA LYS A 90 -9.46 -16.23 -4.24
C LYS A 90 -7.97 -16.29 -4.58
N ALA A 91 -7.11 -15.64 -3.83
CA ALA A 91 -5.67 -15.73 -4.02
C ALA A 91 -5.18 -17.18 -3.91
N LYS A 92 -5.67 -17.91 -2.93
CA LYS A 92 -5.38 -19.34 -2.76
C LYS A 92 -5.88 -20.19 -3.93
N GLU A 93 -7.08 -19.92 -4.44
CA GLU A 93 -7.66 -20.60 -5.61
C GLU A 93 -6.75 -20.45 -6.85
N TYR A 94 -6.19 -19.27 -7.08
CA TYR A 94 -5.28 -18.98 -8.18
C TYR A 94 -3.80 -19.26 -7.88
N GLY A 95 -3.46 -19.76 -6.68
CA GLY A 95 -2.09 -20.08 -6.30
C GLY A 95 -1.20 -18.83 -6.10
N ILE A 96 -1.80 -17.67 -5.79
CA ILE A 96 -1.05 -16.42 -5.55
C ILE A 96 -0.56 -16.42 -4.10
N ALA A 97 0.76 -16.29 -3.94
CA ALA A 97 1.39 -16.24 -2.62
C ALA A 97 1.06 -14.91 -1.88
N PRO A 98 0.85 -14.94 -0.55
CA PRO A 98 0.52 -13.75 0.23
C PRO A 98 1.49 -12.57 0.06
N ASN A 99 2.79 -12.84 -0.07
CA ASN A 99 3.82 -11.83 -0.28
C ASN A 99 3.78 -11.12 -1.66
N ARG A 100 2.81 -11.46 -2.50
CA ARG A 100 2.53 -10.77 -3.76
C ARG A 100 1.31 -9.84 -3.65
N ILE A 101 0.71 -9.74 -2.47
CA ILE A 101 -0.52 -9.00 -2.23
C ILE A 101 -0.23 -7.89 -1.23
N HIS A 102 -0.63 -6.67 -1.57
CA HIS A 102 -0.63 -5.51 -0.71
C HIS A 102 -2.08 -5.19 -0.33
N ILE A 103 -2.44 -5.43 0.91
CA ILE A 103 -3.78 -5.09 1.41
C ILE A 103 -3.86 -3.59 1.69
N ASP A 104 -4.84 -2.93 1.08
CA ASP A 104 -5.18 -1.54 1.42
C ASP A 104 -6.45 -1.54 2.30
N PRO A 105 -6.34 -1.18 3.58
CA PRO A 105 -7.48 -1.12 4.49
C PRO A 105 -8.46 0.01 4.15
N LEU A 106 -8.16 0.85 3.15
CA LEU A 106 -8.95 2.02 2.74
C LEU A 106 -9.01 3.10 3.82
N VAL A 107 -8.04 4.01 3.74
CA VAL A 107 -7.96 5.17 4.65
C VAL A 107 -9.06 6.17 4.29
N GLU A 108 -10.03 6.33 5.20
CA GLU A 108 -11.07 7.34 5.11
C GLU A 108 -10.60 8.69 5.66
N MET A 109 -11.25 9.76 5.21
CA MET A 109 -10.94 11.11 5.68
C MET A 109 -11.26 11.25 7.18
N LEU A 110 -10.31 11.74 7.96
CA LEU A 110 -10.47 11.93 9.41
C LEU A 110 -11.69 12.80 9.76
N CYS A 111 -12.01 13.80 8.94
CA CYS A 111 -13.14 14.70 9.19
C CYS A 111 -14.52 14.10 8.87
N THR A 112 -14.60 12.89 8.31
CA THR A 112 -15.88 12.26 7.93
C THR A 112 -16.17 10.95 8.66
N SER A 113 -15.23 10.46 9.48
CA SER A 113 -15.37 9.21 10.21
C SER A 113 -14.84 9.35 11.63
N GLU A 114 -15.70 9.19 12.64
CA GLU A 114 -15.30 9.27 14.06
C GLU A 114 -14.34 8.14 14.45
N ASP A 115 -14.58 6.93 13.94
CA ASP A 115 -13.82 5.73 14.28
C ASP A 115 -12.85 5.28 13.16
N GLY A 116 -12.68 6.08 12.12
CA GLY A 116 -11.94 5.69 10.92
C GLY A 116 -10.50 5.28 11.19
N ILE A 117 -9.79 5.98 12.07
CA ILE A 117 -8.42 5.61 12.46
C ILE A 117 -8.41 4.33 13.27
N ALA A 118 -9.26 4.20 14.28
CA ALA A 118 -9.34 3.00 15.11
C ALA A 118 -9.64 1.77 14.24
N THR A 119 -10.61 1.88 13.33
CA THR A 119 -10.95 0.83 12.36
C THR A 119 -9.77 0.46 11.44
N ASN A 120 -9.01 1.45 10.96
CA ASN A 120 -7.83 1.20 10.14
C ASN A 120 -6.74 0.46 10.94
N ILE A 121 -6.39 0.96 12.11
CA ILE A 121 -5.36 0.37 12.97
C ILE A 121 -5.73 -1.07 13.36
N GLU A 122 -6.97 -1.30 13.78
CA GLU A 122 -7.48 -2.64 14.11
C GLU A 122 -7.39 -3.58 12.89
N THR A 123 -7.78 -3.09 11.70
CA THR A 123 -7.71 -3.87 10.46
C THR A 123 -6.25 -4.24 10.13
N ILE A 124 -5.33 -3.26 10.15
CA ILE A 124 -3.91 -3.48 9.87
C ILE A 124 -3.33 -4.52 10.83
N THR A 125 -3.56 -4.35 12.14
CA THR A 125 -3.06 -5.27 13.18
C THR A 125 -3.59 -6.68 12.97
N SER A 126 -4.90 -6.82 12.75
CA SER A 126 -5.54 -8.13 12.54
C SER A 126 -5.04 -8.84 11.27
N VAL A 127 -4.84 -8.11 10.17
CA VAL A 127 -4.27 -8.68 8.94
C VAL A 127 -2.83 -9.12 9.17
N ARG A 128 -2.01 -8.31 9.83
CA ARG A 128 -0.61 -8.62 10.13
C ARG A 128 -0.46 -9.86 11.02
N GLU A 129 -1.32 -10.01 12.02
CA GLU A 129 -1.33 -11.17 12.91
C GLU A 129 -1.69 -12.46 12.17
N GLN A 130 -2.65 -12.42 11.25
CA GLN A 130 -3.09 -13.59 10.49
C GLN A 130 -2.11 -13.99 9.38
N TYR A 131 -1.50 -13.00 8.71
CA TYR A 131 -0.61 -13.20 7.57
C TYR A 131 0.66 -12.34 7.70
N PRO A 132 1.66 -12.82 8.43
CA PRO A 132 2.90 -12.05 8.66
C PRO A 132 3.67 -11.66 7.39
N THR A 133 3.51 -12.40 6.30
CA THR A 133 4.23 -12.19 5.03
C THR A 133 3.46 -11.39 4.00
N ILE A 134 2.20 -11.04 4.26
CA ILE A 134 1.42 -10.19 3.35
C ILE A 134 1.90 -8.74 3.49
N HIS A 135 1.85 -7.97 2.41
CA HIS A 135 2.12 -6.55 2.50
C HIS A 135 0.85 -5.77 2.84
N ILE A 136 0.99 -4.68 3.57
CA ILE A 136 -0.09 -3.78 3.92
C ILE A 136 0.30 -2.39 3.46
N THR A 137 -0.52 -1.79 2.60
CA THR A 137 -0.27 -0.48 2.00
C THR A 137 -1.39 0.50 2.31
N ALA A 138 -1.09 1.80 2.23
CA ALA A 138 -2.11 2.83 2.34
C ALA A 138 -1.74 4.08 1.55
N ALA A 139 -2.73 4.78 1.01
CA ALA A 139 -2.58 6.13 0.51
C ALA A 139 -2.58 7.11 1.69
N ILE A 140 -1.37 7.44 2.18
CA ILE A 140 -1.18 8.18 3.45
C ILE A 140 -1.91 9.52 3.47
N SER A 141 -1.98 10.23 2.35
CA SER A 141 -2.57 11.57 2.31
C SER A 141 -4.11 11.60 2.35
N ASN A 142 -4.78 10.47 2.19
CA ASN A 142 -6.25 10.40 2.22
C ASN A 142 -6.80 10.81 3.58
N ILE A 143 -6.12 10.44 4.67
CA ILE A 143 -6.52 10.74 6.05
C ILE A 143 -6.76 12.25 6.30
N SER A 144 -6.01 13.11 5.64
CA SER A 144 -6.03 14.55 5.89
C SER A 144 -6.85 15.35 4.86
N PHE A 145 -7.57 14.68 3.96
CA PHE A 145 -8.32 15.38 2.92
C PHE A 145 -9.32 16.36 3.55
N ASN A 146 -9.45 17.57 2.98
CA ASN A 146 -10.26 18.70 3.48
C ASN A 146 -9.84 19.28 4.84
N LEU A 147 -8.67 18.91 5.39
CA LEU A 147 -8.17 19.48 6.64
C LEU A 147 -7.05 20.52 6.41
N PRO A 148 -6.94 21.53 7.27
CA PRO A 148 -5.81 22.44 7.23
C PRO A 148 -4.53 21.75 7.71
N VAL A 149 -3.35 22.28 7.29
CA VAL A 149 -2.02 21.79 7.70
C VAL A 149 -1.88 20.26 7.56
N ARG A 150 -2.33 19.74 6.44
CA ARG A 150 -2.44 18.31 6.11
C ARG A 150 -1.20 17.49 6.49
N LYS A 151 -0.01 18.07 6.32
CA LYS A 151 1.24 17.36 6.60
C LYS A 151 1.34 16.84 8.03
N LEU A 152 0.84 17.55 9.03
CA LEU A 152 0.89 17.12 10.43
C LEU A 152 0.04 15.86 10.66
N ILE A 153 -1.14 15.83 10.05
CA ILE A 153 -2.05 14.68 10.12
C ILE A 153 -1.43 13.47 9.39
N ASN A 154 -0.88 13.70 8.19
CA ASN A 154 -0.21 12.63 7.42
C ASN A 154 0.97 12.03 8.19
N TYR A 155 1.77 12.86 8.85
CA TYR A 155 2.92 12.44 9.64
C TYR A 155 2.49 11.59 10.85
N GLY A 156 1.49 12.07 11.61
CA GLY A 156 0.95 11.32 12.73
C GLY A 156 0.34 9.98 12.30
N PHE A 157 -0.44 9.99 11.22
CA PHE A 157 -1.05 8.76 10.70
C PHE A 157 0.00 7.75 10.23
N LEU A 158 1.04 8.19 9.50
CA LEU A 158 2.11 7.31 9.06
C LEU A 158 2.74 6.54 10.22
N VAL A 159 3.11 7.24 11.30
CA VAL A 159 3.72 6.63 12.48
C VAL A 159 2.78 5.62 13.14
N LEU A 160 1.49 5.97 13.31
CA LEU A 160 0.50 5.07 13.90
C LEU A 160 0.27 3.82 13.03
N ALA A 161 0.19 3.99 11.72
CA ALA A 161 -0.03 2.90 10.79
C ALA A 161 1.18 1.95 10.72
N MET A 162 2.41 2.49 10.68
CA MET A 162 3.65 1.69 10.76
C MET A 162 3.73 0.90 12.06
N ASN A 163 3.38 1.52 13.19
CA ASN A 163 3.33 0.80 14.48
C ASN A 163 2.29 -0.32 14.49
N ALA A 164 1.21 -0.21 13.72
CA ALA A 164 0.21 -1.27 13.58
C ALA A 164 0.64 -2.38 12.61
N GLY A 165 1.68 -2.18 11.80
CA GLY A 165 2.18 -3.16 10.85
C GLY A 165 2.09 -2.79 9.37
N LEU A 166 1.81 -1.51 9.03
CA LEU A 166 1.94 -1.00 7.67
C LEU A 166 3.41 -1.12 7.24
N ASP A 167 3.67 -1.70 6.07
CA ASP A 167 5.03 -1.91 5.53
C ASP A 167 5.24 -1.33 4.13
N SER A 168 4.20 -0.72 3.57
CA SER A 168 4.30 0.02 2.31
C SER A 168 3.33 1.20 2.29
N GLY A 169 3.53 2.18 1.41
CA GLY A 169 2.65 3.34 1.36
C GLY A 169 2.73 4.11 0.06
N ILE A 170 1.59 4.66 -0.37
CA ILE A 170 1.52 5.59 -1.49
C ILE A 170 1.71 7.00 -0.94
N MET A 171 2.88 7.57 -1.19
CA MET A 171 3.28 8.89 -0.69
C MET A 171 4.32 9.53 -1.62
N ASP A 172 4.57 10.83 -1.44
CA ASP A 172 5.62 11.54 -2.16
C ASP A 172 7.01 11.21 -1.58
N PRO A 173 7.87 10.46 -2.29
CA PRO A 173 9.19 10.08 -1.80
C PRO A 173 10.17 11.27 -1.76
N THR A 174 9.84 12.40 -2.40
CA THR A 174 10.67 13.62 -2.37
C THR A 174 10.42 14.46 -1.12
N ASN A 175 9.35 14.17 -0.37
CA ASN A 175 9.07 14.81 0.90
C ASN A 175 10.03 14.30 1.98
N ARG A 176 11.11 15.05 2.21
CA ARG A 176 12.20 14.70 3.13
C ARG A 176 11.75 14.51 4.58
N ASP A 177 10.75 15.29 5.04
CA ASP A 177 10.21 15.15 6.38
C ASP A 177 9.43 13.81 6.51
N MET A 178 8.63 13.47 5.49
CA MET A 178 7.91 12.20 5.44
C MET A 178 8.88 11.01 5.40
N LEU A 179 9.88 11.07 4.54
CA LEU A 179 10.93 10.05 4.45
C LEU A 179 11.71 9.94 5.76
N GLY A 180 12.03 11.07 6.39
CA GLY A 180 12.68 11.11 7.71
C GLY A 180 11.86 10.43 8.79
N LEU A 181 10.52 10.55 8.75
CA LEU A 181 9.62 9.85 9.66
C LEU A 181 9.59 8.33 9.43
N VAL A 182 9.71 7.87 8.18
CA VAL A 182 9.82 6.42 7.91
C VAL A 182 11.06 5.87 8.62
N TYR A 183 12.25 6.40 8.35
CA TYR A 183 13.49 5.93 8.98
C TYR A 183 13.46 6.06 10.51
N ALA A 184 12.94 7.18 11.03
CA ALA A 184 12.82 7.37 12.47
C ALA A 184 11.87 6.37 13.13
N THR A 185 10.76 6.05 12.46
CA THR A 185 9.77 5.09 12.98
C THR A 185 10.32 3.67 12.93
N GLU A 186 11.02 3.28 11.87
CA GLU A 186 11.70 1.97 11.79
C GLU A 186 12.71 1.81 12.93
N ALA A 187 13.53 2.83 13.19
CA ALA A 187 14.47 2.81 14.31
C ALA A 187 13.76 2.69 15.67
N LEU A 188 12.65 3.42 15.87
CA LEU A 188 11.84 3.36 17.10
C LEU A 188 11.15 2.00 17.31
N LEU A 189 10.79 1.32 16.23
CA LEU A 189 10.18 -0.01 16.26
C LEU A 189 11.22 -1.14 16.38
N GLY A 190 12.52 -0.82 16.41
CA GLY A 190 13.60 -1.80 16.50
C GLY A 190 13.84 -2.57 15.20
N LEU A 191 13.42 -2.00 14.06
CA LEU A 191 13.61 -2.57 12.72
C LEU A 191 14.94 -2.08 12.08
N ASP A 192 15.59 -1.08 12.67
CA ASP A 192 16.86 -0.52 12.24
C ASP A 192 17.93 -0.76 13.32
N ASP A 193 18.79 -1.74 13.12
CA ASP A 193 19.84 -2.11 14.06
C ASP A 193 20.81 -0.94 14.31
N TYR A 194 20.88 -0.50 15.56
CA TYR A 194 21.73 0.62 16.00
C TYR A 194 21.50 1.94 15.24
N CYS A 195 20.29 2.13 14.68
CA CYS A 195 19.92 3.30 13.86
C CYS A 195 20.83 3.51 12.64
N MET A 196 21.37 2.43 12.07
CA MET A 196 22.35 2.54 10.99
C MET A 196 21.74 3.05 9.69
N GLU A 197 20.51 2.63 9.37
CA GLU A 197 19.78 3.12 8.20
C GLU A 197 19.39 4.60 8.36
N TYR A 198 18.91 5.00 9.55
CA TYR A 198 18.58 6.39 9.86
C TYR A 198 19.82 7.31 9.73
N ILE A 199 20.95 6.87 10.28
CA ILE A 199 22.22 7.60 10.20
C ILE A 199 22.73 7.65 8.75
N GLY A 200 22.60 6.55 8.01
CA GLY A 200 22.95 6.44 6.59
C GLY A 200 22.15 7.43 5.75
N ALA A 201 20.84 7.42 5.88
CA ALA A 201 19.94 8.33 5.17
C ALA A 201 20.27 9.82 5.42
N TYR A 202 20.64 10.17 6.65
CA TYR A 202 21.11 11.52 6.97
C TYR A 202 22.46 11.86 6.29
N ARG A 203 23.41 10.93 6.30
CA ARG A 203 24.74 11.13 5.67
C ARG A 203 24.63 11.27 4.15
N GLU A 204 23.76 10.51 3.54
CA GLU A 204 23.45 10.57 2.09
C GLU A 204 22.63 11.81 1.72
N GLY A 205 22.13 12.54 2.72
CA GLY A 205 21.33 13.73 2.48
C GLY A 205 19.89 13.43 2.03
N LEU A 206 19.38 12.24 2.27
CA LEU A 206 18.00 11.88 1.97
C LEU A 206 17.03 12.52 2.96
N ILE A 207 17.42 12.68 4.20
CA ILE A 207 16.62 13.27 5.29
C ILE A 207 17.33 14.46 5.94
N GLY A 208 16.59 15.21 6.76
CA GLY A 208 17.10 16.40 7.44
C GLY A 208 17.18 17.63 6.53
N PRO A 209 17.80 18.74 6.98
CA PRO A 209 17.88 19.97 6.22
C PRO A 209 18.74 19.79 4.96
N VAL A 210 18.34 20.46 3.88
CA VAL A 210 19.16 20.50 2.65
C VAL A 210 20.48 21.21 2.98
N LYS A 211 21.59 20.51 2.82
CA LYS A 211 22.92 21.12 2.93
C LYS A 211 23.06 22.14 1.79
N LYS A 212 23.31 23.40 2.15
CA LYS A 212 23.59 24.48 1.19
C LYS A 212 24.94 24.27 0.50
#